data_e8032b5446bc6db79a435ae1f9515d60
#
_entry.id   e8032b5446bc6db79a435ae1f9515d60
#
_cell.length_a   1.000
_cell.length_b   1.000
_cell.length_c   1.000
_cell.angle_alpha   90.00
_cell.angle_beta   90.00
_cell.angle_gamma   90.00
#
_symmetry.space_group_name_H-M   'P 1'
#
loop_
_entity.id
_entity.type
_entity.pdbx_description
1 polymer ?
#
loop_
_entity_poly.entity_id
_entity_poly.type
_entity_poly.pdbx_seq_one_letter_code
_entity_poly.pdbx_strand_id
1 'polypeptide(L)'
;MNRREALLLLAGTAALPESLQAMGRAVHARVRAGTLRALNAHQNETVATIAELIIPKTDTPGAREAGVPAFIDVMLADWGDDDQRQMFTTGLANVDERSRTAFGKEFIGCTPDQQSEILQDLDYELARLRDAKSDTSKNFFGAMKWLTLTGYYTSEVGASSELHYRVVPGRFEPCYPLEQR
;
A
#
# COMPACT_ATOMS: atom_id res chain seq x y z
N MET A 1 -14.78 21.45 34.76
CA MET A 1 -14.31 21.87 33.41
C MET A 1 -15.49 22.53 32.69
N ASN A 2 -15.44 23.84 32.49
CA ASN A 2 -16.53 24.57 31.82
C ASN A 2 -16.28 24.60 30.30
N ARG A 3 -17.32 24.98 29.49
CA ARG A 3 -17.24 24.98 28.01
C ARG A 3 -16.08 25.89 27.49
N ARG A 4 -15.73 26.98 28.21
CA ARG A 4 -14.62 27.86 27.84
C ARG A 4 -13.29 27.20 28.05
N GLU A 5 -13.08 26.43 29.11
CA GLU A 5 -11.84 25.68 29.36
C GLU A 5 -11.65 24.58 28.33
N ALA A 6 -12.73 23.90 27.91
CA ALA A 6 -12.68 22.92 26.83
C ALA A 6 -12.32 23.55 25.47
N LEU A 7 -12.86 24.75 25.17
CA LEU A 7 -12.52 25.49 23.95
C LEU A 7 -11.08 26.02 23.97
N LEU A 8 -10.55 26.44 25.11
CA LEU A 8 -9.16 26.86 25.25
C LEU A 8 -8.18 25.68 25.11
N LEU A 9 -8.55 24.50 25.60
CA LEU A 9 -7.78 23.27 25.38
C LEU A 9 -7.81 22.84 23.90
N LEU A 10 -8.94 22.93 23.23
CA LEU A 10 -9.06 22.68 21.79
C LEU A 10 -8.32 23.71 20.95
N ALA A 11 -8.36 24.99 21.34
CA ALA A 11 -7.58 26.04 20.67
C ALA A 11 -6.06 25.88 20.90
N GLY A 12 -5.66 25.35 22.05
CA GLY A 12 -4.26 24.99 22.35
C GLY A 12 -3.75 23.81 21.53
N THR A 13 -4.62 22.88 21.14
CA THR A 13 -4.27 21.77 20.24
C THR A 13 -4.19 22.20 18.76
N ALA A 14 -4.83 23.33 18.39
CA ALA A 14 -4.69 23.91 17.05
C ALA A 14 -3.30 24.57 16.83
N ALA A 15 -2.60 24.91 17.92
CA ALA A 15 -1.19 25.31 17.88
C ALA A 15 -0.29 24.08 18.02
N LEU A 16 -0.40 23.14 17.08
CA LEU A 16 0.63 22.10 16.94
C LEU A 16 1.99 22.82 16.82
N PRO A 17 3.02 22.42 17.59
CA PRO A 17 4.36 22.99 17.47
C PRO A 17 4.74 23.04 15.98
N GLU A 18 5.34 24.11 15.53
CA GLU A 18 5.79 24.26 14.12
C GLU A 18 6.61 23.05 13.65
N SER A 19 7.32 22.40 14.60
CA SER A 19 8.04 21.15 14.36
C SER A 19 7.15 20.00 13.89
N LEU A 20 5.95 19.81 14.47
CA LEU A 20 5.03 18.74 14.06
C LEU A 20 4.35 19.04 12.72
N GLN A 21 4.03 20.33 12.46
CA GLN A 21 3.53 20.76 11.16
C GLN A 21 4.62 20.66 10.08
N ALA A 22 5.87 20.97 10.43
CA ALA A 22 7.01 20.81 9.54
C ALA A 22 7.30 19.32 9.25
N MET A 23 7.19 18.43 10.25
CA MET A 23 7.30 16.99 10.06
C MET A 23 6.21 16.46 9.13
N GLY A 24 4.94 16.82 9.36
CA GLY A 24 3.83 16.43 8.48
C GLY A 24 4.04 16.90 7.04
N ARG A 25 4.42 18.16 6.84
CA ARG A 25 4.76 18.70 5.51
C ARG A 25 5.97 18.03 4.88
N ALA A 26 6.99 17.71 5.68
CA ALA A 26 8.18 17.00 5.20
C ALA A 26 7.87 15.56 4.75
N VAL A 27 7.00 14.84 5.47
CA VAL A 27 6.53 13.49 5.07
C VAL A 27 5.75 13.57 3.76
N HIS A 28 4.77 14.48 3.66
CA HIS A 28 4.02 14.66 2.41
C HIS A 28 4.88 15.16 1.24
N ALA A 29 5.86 16.03 1.49
CA ALA A 29 6.81 16.46 0.47
C ALA A 29 7.71 15.32 0.00
N ARG A 30 8.11 14.42 0.87
CA ARG A 30 8.92 13.23 0.55
C ARG A 30 8.15 12.23 -0.30
N VAL A 31 6.89 11.95 0.04
CA VAL A 31 6.00 11.11 -0.79
C VAL A 31 5.80 11.72 -2.18
N ARG A 32 5.66 13.07 -2.27
CA ARG A 32 5.51 13.77 -3.55
C ARG A 32 6.83 13.90 -4.34
N ALA A 33 7.97 13.92 -3.68
CA ALA A 33 9.27 14.08 -4.33
C ALA A 33 9.74 12.85 -5.10
N GLY A 34 9.07 11.70 -4.93
CA GLY A 34 9.36 10.47 -5.69
C GLY A 34 10.76 9.90 -5.45
N THR A 35 11.49 10.37 -4.43
CA THR A 35 12.80 9.82 -4.07
C THR A 35 12.63 8.51 -3.32
N LEU A 36 13.02 7.43 -3.95
CA LEU A 36 13.05 6.10 -3.33
C LEU A 36 14.03 6.07 -2.16
N ARG A 37 13.67 5.39 -1.08
CA ARG A 37 14.44 5.36 0.17
C ARG A 37 14.79 3.95 0.62
N ALA A 38 13.89 3.01 0.44
CA ALA A 38 14.07 1.61 0.77
C ALA A 38 14.31 0.75 -0.47
N LEU A 39 13.71 1.12 -1.59
CA LEU A 39 13.74 0.36 -2.84
C LEU A 39 14.63 1.07 -3.87
N ASN A 40 15.32 0.29 -4.73
CA ASN A 40 15.92 0.82 -5.94
C ASN A 40 14.88 0.97 -7.07
N ALA A 41 15.27 1.58 -8.19
CA ALA A 41 14.36 1.85 -9.31
C ALA A 41 13.73 0.58 -9.90
N HIS A 42 14.50 -0.51 -10.05
CA HIS A 42 14.02 -1.79 -10.55
C HIS A 42 13.01 -2.43 -9.57
N GLN A 43 13.35 -2.48 -8.28
CA GLN A 43 12.48 -2.99 -7.24
C GLN A 43 11.17 -2.21 -7.15
N ASN A 44 11.23 -0.89 -7.25
CA ASN A 44 10.04 -0.04 -7.24
C ASN A 44 9.14 -0.29 -8.46
N GLU A 45 9.72 -0.50 -9.65
CA GLU A 45 8.95 -0.83 -10.85
C GLU A 45 8.32 -2.22 -10.75
N THR A 46 9.03 -3.19 -10.16
CA THR A 46 8.49 -4.52 -9.85
C THR A 46 7.32 -4.41 -8.88
N VAL A 47 7.46 -3.64 -7.79
CA VAL A 47 6.36 -3.36 -6.83
C VAL A 47 5.18 -2.70 -7.53
N ALA A 48 5.43 -1.69 -8.38
CA ALA A 48 4.38 -0.99 -9.11
C ALA A 48 3.60 -1.92 -10.05
N THR A 49 4.31 -2.83 -10.72
CA THR A 49 3.70 -3.82 -11.61
C THR A 49 2.89 -4.85 -10.83
N ILE A 50 3.42 -5.37 -9.72
CA ILE A 50 2.69 -6.32 -8.86
C ILE A 50 1.44 -5.64 -8.26
N ALA A 51 1.57 -4.43 -7.73
CA ALA A 51 0.45 -3.70 -7.15
C ALA A 51 -0.67 -3.44 -8.17
N GLU A 52 -0.32 -3.08 -9.40
CA GLU A 52 -1.28 -2.86 -10.49
C GLU A 52 -1.97 -4.17 -10.93
N LEU A 53 -1.29 -5.31 -10.87
CA LEU A 53 -1.90 -6.62 -11.12
C LEU A 53 -2.84 -7.07 -9.98
N ILE A 54 -2.59 -6.61 -8.74
CA ILE A 54 -3.46 -6.89 -7.59
C ILE A 54 -4.71 -5.99 -7.63
N ILE A 55 -4.55 -4.70 -7.92
CA ILE A 55 -5.65 -3.73 -8.06
C ILE A 55 -5.46 -3.00 -9.39
N PRO A 56 -6.00 -3.56 -10.48
CA PRO A 56 -5.86 -2.98 -11.80
C PRO A 56 -6.74 -1.74 -11.97
N LYS A 57 -6.34 -0.88 -12.90
CA LYS A 57 -7.19 0.20 -13.37
C LYS A 57 -8.41 -0.37 -14.09
N THR A 58 -9.58 0.08 -13.66
CA THR A 58 -10.88 -0.22 -14.29
C THR A 58 -11.62 1.09 -14.58
N ASP A 59 -12.83 1.25 -14.11
CA ASP A 59 -13.58 2.51 -14.01
C ASP A 59 -13.05 3.41 -12.89
N THR A 60 -12.31 2.82 -11.95
CA THR A 60 -11.54 3.53 -10.91
C THR A 60 -10.03 3.43 -11.20
N PRO A 61 -9.21 4.42 -10.75
CA PRO A 61 -7.77 4.37 -10.88
C PRO A 61 -7.17 3.12 -10.21
N GLY A 62 -6.15 2.51 -10.83
CA GLY A 62 -5.43 1.37 -10.29
C GLY A 62 -4.44 1.74 -9.17
N ALA A 63 -3.77 0.72 -8.62
CA ALA A 63 -2.82 0.89 -7.52
C ALA A 63 -1.64 1.82 -7.87
N ARG A 64 -1.19 1.81 -9.11
CA ARG A 64 -0.10 2.68 -9.59
C ARG A 64 -0.53 4.15 -9.54
N GLU A 65 -1.69 4.49 -10.07
CA GLU A 65 -2.22 5.85 -10.07
C GLU A 65 -2.59 6.34 -8.66
N ALA A 66 -3.00 5.42 -7.78
CA ALA A 66 -3.26 5.70 -6.37
C ALA A 66 -2.00 5.97 -5.53
N GLY A 67 -0.79 5.83 -6.12
CA GLY A 67 0.47 6.08 -5.43
C GLY A 67 0.94 4.96 -4.49
N VAL A 68 0.39 3.76 -4.63
CA VAL A 68 0.72 2.59 -3.79
C VAL A 68 2.23 2.27 -3.79
N PRO A 69 2.97 2.33 -4.92
CA PRO A 69 4.41 2.05 -4.89
C PRO A 69 5.19 3.00 -3.97
N ALA A 70 4.88 4.30 -4.01
CA ALA A 70 5.51 5.28 -3.13
C ALA A 70 5.11 5.06 -1.65
N PHE A 71 3.87 4.66 -1.38
CA PHE A 71 3.42 4.29 -0.05
C PHE A 71 4.22 3.09 0.49
N ILE A 72 4.42 2.05 -0.33
CA ILE A 72 5.18 0.84 0.06
C ILE A 72 6.65 1.21 0.37
N ASP A 73 7.29 2.03 -0.47
CA ASP A 73 8.67 2.48 -0.23
C ASP A 73 8.80 3.23 1.11
N VAL A 74 7.87 4.13 1.42
CA VAL A 74 7.82 4.86 2.70
C VAL A 74 7.59 3.92 3.87
N MET A 75 6.66 2.97 3.74
CA MET A 75 6.37 1.99 4.80
C MET A 75 7.60 1.13 5.11
N LEU A 76 8.31 0.68 4.10
CA LEU A 76 9.55 -0.08 4.28
C LEU A 76 10.69 0.77 4.88
N ALA A 77 10.77 2.05 4.48
CA ALA A 77 11.84 2.94 4.95
C ALA A 77 11.65 3.41 6.39
N ASP A 78 10.43 3.79 6.77
CA ASP A 78 10.14 4.48 8.03
C ASP A 78 9.55 3.58 9.12
N TRP A 79 8.88 2.50 8.73
CA TRP A 79 8.13 1.61 9.65
C TRP A 79 8.63 0.17 9.63
N GLY A 80 9.28 -0.27 8.54
CA GLY A 80 9.85 -1.60 8.43
C GLY A 80 11.12 -1.72 9.29
N ASP A 81 11.25 -2.84 10.01
CA ASP A 81 12.54 -3.23 10.61
C ASP A 81 13.47 -3.85 9.55
N ASP A 82 14.71 -4.16 9.93
CA ASP A 82 15.72 -4.69 9.01
C ASP A 82 15.31 -6.06 8.45
N ASP A 83 14.68 -6.91 9.28
CA ASP A 83 14.20 -8.24 8.88
C ASP A 83 13.08 -8.12 7.84
N GLN A 84 12.14 -7.21 8.06
CA GLN A 84 11.03 -6.95 7.13
C GLN A 84 11.53 -6.39 5.80
N ARG A 85 12.46 -5.43 5.83
CA ARG A 85 13.09 -4.89 4.60
C ARG A 85 13.83 -5.97 3.83
N GLN A 86 14.60 -6.79 4.54
CA GLN A 86 15.35 -7.90 3.93
C GLN A 86 14.40 -8.95 3.34
N MET A 87 13.38 -9.36 4.08
CA MET A 87 12.35 -10.28 3.61
C MET A 87 11.68 -9.76 2.33
N PHE A 88 11.33 -8.47 2.30
CA PHE A 88 10.65 -7.86 1.16
C PHE A 88 11.56 -7.77 -0.07
N THR A 89 12.79 -7.29 0.09
CA THR A 89 13.75 -7.18 -1.02
C THR A 89 14.20 -8.54 -1.55
N THR A 90 14.36 -9.54 -0.66
CA THR A 90 14.64 -10.93 -1.06
C THR A 90 13.43 -11.52 -1.81
N GLY A 91 12.22 -11.21 -1.40
CA GLY A 91 11.01 -11.62 -2.09
C GLY A 91 10.91 -11.06 -3.51
N LEU A 92 11.25 -9.78 -3.71
CA LEU A 92 11.33 -9.17 -5.05
C LEU A 92 12.39 -9.85 -5.93
N ALA A 93 13.57 -10.15 -5.38
CA ALA A 93 14.61 -10.88 -6.10
C ALA A 93 14.15 -12.30 -6.49
N ASN A 94 13.37 -12.97 -5.64
CA ASN A 94 12.79 -14.27 -5.94
C ASN A 94 11.76 -14.21 -7.08
N VAL A 95 10.96 -13.14 -7.16
CA VAL A 95 10.04 -12.90 -8.29
C VAL A 95 10.80 -12.82 -9.61
N ASP A 96 11.90 -12.07 -9.66
CA ASP A 96 12.75 -11.99 -10.84
C ASP A 96 13.41 -13.33 -11.19
N GLU A 97 13.87 -14.07 -10.19
CA GLU A 97 14.51 -15.39 -10.41
C GLU A 97 13.52 -16.41 -10.98
N ARG A 98 12.28 -16.45 -10.44
CA ARG A 98 11.20 -17.29 -10.99
C ARG A 98 10.91 -16.92 -12.45
N SER A 99 10.82 -15.62 -12.73
CA SER A 99 10.57 -15.12 -14.08
C SER A 99 11.70 -15.46 -15.05
N ARG A 100 12.96 -15.35 -14.62
CA ARG A 100 14.11 -15.77 -15.43
C ARG A 100 14.11 -17.28 -15.69
N THR A 101 13.78 -18.06 -14.68
CA THR A 101 13.73 -19.53 -14.79
C THR A 101 12.62 -19.98 -15.74
N ALA A 102 11.44 -19.38 -15.65
CA ALA A 102 10.28 -19.78 -16.45
C ALA A 102 10.31 -19.20 -17.88
N PHE A 103 10.74 -17.93 -18.02
CA PHE A 103 10.57 -17.18 -19.27
C PHE A 103 11.88 -16.55 -19.82
N GLY A 104 13.00 -16.72 -19.13
CA GLY A 104 14.30 -16.17 -19.55
C GLY A 104 14.44 -14.65 -19.43
N LYS A 105 13.54 -14.00 -18.68
CA LYS A 105 13.48 -12.54 -18.54
C LYS A 105 13.20 -12.15 -17.07
N GLU A 106 13.61 -10.94 -16.70
CA GLU A 106 13.16 -10.33 -15.44
C GLU A 106 11.65 -10.07 -15.45
N PHE A 107 11.02 -10.05 -14.29
CA PHE A 107 9.58 -9.95 -14.13
C PHE A 107 8.98 -8.77 -14.90
N ILE A 108 9.59 -7.58 -14.82
CA ILE A 108 9.12 -6.39 -15.54
C ILE A 108 9.24 -6.50 -17.07
N GLY A 109 10.08 -7.40 -17.59
CA GLY A 109 10.24 -7.69 -19.01
C GLY A 109 9.30 -8.80 -19.54
N CYS A 110 8.54 -9.46 -18.67
CA CYS A 110 7.57 -10.48 -19.02
C CYS A 110 6.26 -9.86 -19.55
N THR A 111 5.49 -10.66 -20.30
CA THR A 111 4.14 -10.25 -20.70
C THR A 111 3.19 -10.23 -19.52
N PRO A 112 2.04 -9.49 -19.58
CA PRO A 112 1.06 -9.49 -18.49
C PRO A 112 0.56 -10.88 -18.08
N ASP A 113 0.38 -11.79 -19.04
CA ASP A 113 -0.03 -13.17 -18.77
C ASP A 113 1.06 -13.93 -18.00
N GLN A 114 2.34 -13.79 -18.41
CA GLN A 114 3.48 -14.39 -17.72
C GLN A 114 3.66 -13.83 -16.31
N GLN A 115 3.48 -12.53 -16.15
CA GLN A 115 3.50 -11.88 -14.83
C GLN A 115 2.41 -12.42 -13.92
N SER A 116 1.20 -12.56 -14.47
CA SER A 116 0.05 -13.11 -13.74
C SER A 116 0.30 -14.57 -13.32
N GLU A 117 0.92 -15.39 -14.16
CA GLU A 117 1.27 -16.78 -13.85
C GLU A 117 2.22 -16.83 -12.64
N ILE A 118 3.29 -16.03 -12.62
CA ILE A 118 4.22 -15.96 -11.46
C ILE A 118 3.51 -15.54 -10.18
N LEU A 119 2.59 -14.57 -10.25
CA LEU A 119 1.85 -14.11 -9.08
C LEU A 119 0.82 -15.12 -8.60
N GLN A 120 0.19 -15.88 -9.50
CA GLN A 120 -0.72 -16.95 -9.15
C GLN A 120 0.00 -18.08 -8.38
N ASP A 121 1.21 -18.43 -8.79
CA ASP A 121 2.03 -19.42 -8.06
C ASP A 121 2.34 -18.94 -6.63
N LEU A 122 2.71 -17.67 -6.47
CA LEU A 122 2.98 -17.08 -5.15
C LEU A 122 1.71 -17.02 -4.29
N ASP A 123 0.56 -16.73 -4.89
CA ASP A 123 -0.72 -16.71 -4.17
C ASP A 123 -1.14 -18.12 -3.73
N TYR A 124 -0.92 -19.10 -4.58
CA TYR A 124 -1.17 -20.49 -4.27
C TYR A 124 -0.28 -21.00 -3.13
N GLU A 125 1.02 -20.64 -3.14
CA GLU A 125 1.94 -20.95 -2.04
C GLU A 125 1.46 -20.31 -0.71
N LEU A 126 1.05 -19.04 -0.76
CA LEU A 126 0.50 -18.34 0.42
C LEU A 126 -0.80 -19.00 0.92
N ALA A 127 -1.69 -19.40 0.03
CA ALA A 127 -2.92 -20.09 0.39
C ALA A 127 -2.62 -21.41 1.11
N ARG A 128 -1.70 -22.22 0.59
CA ARG A 128 -1.25 -23.47 1.23
C ARG A 128 -0.69 -23.25 2.64
N LEU A 129 0.09 -22.19 2.85
CA LEU A 129 0.61 -21.85 4.18
C LEU A 129 -0.54 -21.49 5.15
N ARG A 130 -1.55 -20.76 4.67
CA ARG A 130 -2.73 -20.42 5.48
C ARG A 130 -3.56 -21.66 5.84
N ASP A 131 -3.79 -22.54 4.88
CA ASP A 131 -4.53 -23.79 5.11
C ASP A 131 -3.81 -24.71 6.10
N ALA A 132 -2.49 -24.74 6.04
CA ALA A 132 -1.65 -25.44 7.01
C ALA A 132 -1.54 -24.74 8.37
N LYS A 133 -2.20 -23.57 8.55
CA LYS A 133 -2.11 -22.70 9.74
C LYS A 133 -0.66 -22.35 10.12
N SER A 134 0.21 -22.29 9.13
CA SER A 134 1.60 -21.87 9.29
C SER A 134 1.70 -20.36 9.50
N ASP A 135 2.79 -19.93 10.14
CA ASP A 135 3.07 -18.50 10.27
C ASP A 135 3.34 -17.88 8.89
N THR A 136 2.50 -16.94 8.50
CA THR A 136 2.61 -16.18 7.25
C THR A 136 3.18 -14.77 7.43
N SER A 137 3.57 -14.41 8.66
CA SER A 137 4.09 -13.05 8.97
C SER A 137 5.36 -12.69 8.20
N LYS A 138 6.15 -13.70 7.83
CA LYS A 138 7.38 -13.55 7.02
C LYS A 138 7.19 -13.92 5.55
N ASN A 139 5.95 -14.01 5.07
CA ASN A 139 5.70 -14.29 3.66
C ASN A 139 5.66 -12.97 2.86
N PHE A 140 6.56 -12.85 1.89
CA PHE A 140 6.68 -11.68 1.02
C PHE A 140 5.36 -11.33 0.31
N PHE A 141 4.72 -12.31 -0.34
CA PHE A 141 3.53 -12.04 -1.13
C PHE A 141 2.32 -11.66 -0.26
N GLY A 142 2.24 -12.23 0.94
CA GLY A 142 1.28 -11.80 1.95
C GLY A 142 1.47 -10.35 2.38
N ALA A 143 2.72 -9.95 2.64
CA ALA A 143 3.07 -8.56 2.96
C ALA A 143 2.79 -7.63 1.78
N MET A 144 3.13 -8.02 0.55
CA MET A 144 2.86 -7.26 -0.67
C MET A 144 1.37 -7.02 -0.88
N LYS A 145 0.53 -8.05 -0.75
CA LYS A 145 -0.94 -7.91 -0.84
C LYS A 145 -1.47 -6.96 0.23
N TRP A 146 -1.04 -7.14 1.47
CA TRP A 146 -1.50 -6.31 2.58
C TRP A 146 -1.12 -4.82 2.39
N LEU A 147 0.14 -4.54 2.02
CA LEU A 147 0.61 -3.18 1.76
C LEU A 147 -0.12 -2.55 0.56
N THR A 148 -0.38 -3.33 -0.49
CA THR A 148 -1.14 -2.85 -1.66
C THR A 148 -2.56 -2.46 -1.29
N LEU A 149 -3.29 -3.33 -0.58
CA LEU A 149 -4.66 -3.05 -0.13
C LEU A 149 -4.70 -1.86 0.83
N THR A 150 -3.78 -1.82 1.81
CA THR A 150 -3.71 -0.72 2.78
C THR A 150 -3.41 0.59 2.07
N GLY A 151 -2.38 0.62 1.21
CA GLY A 151 -2.00 1.83 0.47
C GLY A 151 -3.10 2.33 -0.46
N TYR A 152 -3.81 1.42 -1.12
CA TYR A 152 -4.91 1.77 -2.02
C TYR A 152 -6.11 2.35 -1.25
N TYR A 153 -6.66 1.63 -0.29
CA TYR A 153 -7.89 2.04 0.41
C TYR A 153 -7.69 3.21 1.38
N THR A 154 -6.44 3.50 1.77
CA THR A 154 -6.11 4.71 2.54
C THR A 154 -5.68 5.88 1.65
N SER A 155 -5.54 5.69 0.34
CA SER A 155 -5.30 6.77 -0.61
C SER A 155 -6.57 7.62 -0.80
N GLU A 156 -6.38 8.87 -1.28
CA GLU A 156 -7.50 9.74 -1.63
C GLU A 156 -8.42 9.08 -2.67
N VAL A 157 -7.83 8.43 -3.66
CA VAL A 157 -8.55 7.76 -4.74
C VAL A 157 -9.35 6.57 -4.22
N GLY A 158 -8.72 5.67 -3.47
CA GLY A 158 -9.40 4.49 -2.94
C GLY A 158 -10.48 4.86 -1.93
N ALA A 159 -10.23 5.85 -1.08
CA ALA A 159 -11.20 6.30 -0.10
C ALA A 159 -12.41 7.01 -0.75
N SER A 160 -12.17 7.89 -1.72
CA SER A 160 -13.25 8.73 -2.29
C SER A 160 -13.98 8.05 -3.44
N SER A 161 -13.25 7.44 -4.37
CA SER A 161 -13.84 6.89 -5.61
C SER A 161 -14.37 5.46 -5.42
N GLU A 162 -13.64 4.63 -4.66
CA GLU A 162 -14.02 3.22 -4.46
C GLU A 162 -14.91 3.03 -3.23
N LEU A 163 -14.50 3.57 -2.08
CA LEU A 163 -15.25 3.41 -0.82
C LEU A 163 -16.35 4.45 -0.61
N HIS A 164 -16.40 5.52 -1.41
CA HIS A 164 -17.31 6.65 -1.22
C HIS A 164 -17.29 7.20 0.23
N TYR A 165 -16.09 7.20 0.82
CA TYR A 165 -15.88 7.58 2.22
C TYR A 165 -16.31 9.01 2.49
N ARG A 166 -17.16 9.21 3.51
CA ARG A 166 -17.60 10.52 4.00
C ARG A 166 -17.03 10.74 5.40
N VAL A 167 -16.20 11.75 5.58
CA VAL A 167 -15.58 12.11 6.88
C VAL A 167 -16.65 12.45 7.92
N VAL A 168 -17.74 13.13 7.51
CA VAL A 168 -18.88 13.46 8.37
C VAL A 168 -20.14 13.05 7.63
N PRO A 169 -20.78 11.93 7.98
CA PRO A 169 -21.97 11.43 7.28
C PRO A 169 -23.24 12.29 7.51
N GLY A 170 -23.19 13.33 8.37
CA GLY A 170 -24.28 14.25 8.68
C GLY A 170 -25.25 13.71 9.72
N ARG A 171 -25.82 12.53 9.51
CA ARG A 171 -26.73 11.85 10.44
C ARG A 171 -26.45 10.35 10.48
N PHE A 172 -26.84 9.71 11.59
CA PHE A 172 -26.80 8.26 11.69
C PHE A 172 -28.05 7.66 11.01
N GLU A 173 -27.81 6.84 9.99
CA GLU A 173 -28.86 6.07 9.29
C GLU A 173 -28.49 4.59 9.34
N PRO A 174 -29.08 3.82 10.26
CA PRO A 174 -28.69 2.41 10.45
C PRO A 174 -29.06 1.51 9.28
N CYS A 175 -30.03 1.92 8.45
CA CYS A 175 -30.52 1.18 7.29
C CYS A 175 -30.30 1.98 5.99
N TYR A 176 -29.12 2.59 5.82
CA TYR A 176 -28.81 3.32 4.59
C TYR A 176 -28.84 2.36 3.39
N PRO A 177 -29.60 2.65 2.32
CA PRO A 177 -29.63 1.80 1.15
C PRO A 177 -28.25 1.74 0.51
N LEU A 178 -27.78 0.55 0.18
CA LEU A 178 -26.63 0.40 -0.70
C LEU A 178 -27.03 0.90 -2.08
N GLU A 179 -26.36 1.94 -2.58
CA GLU A 179 -26.58 2.40 -3.94
C GLU A 179 -26.27 1.23 -4.88
N GLN A 180 -27.23 0.87 -5.71
CA GLN A 180 -26.98 -0.10 -6.77
C GLN A 180 -26.06 0.58 -7.78
N ARG A 181 -24.85 0.00 -7.96
CA ARG A 181 -23.88 0.39 -8.99
C ARG A 181 -24.37 0.00 -10.37
#